data_a0272e84b4c1cd6204a0ed6af4e32179
#
_entry.id   a0272e84b4c1cd6204a0ed6af4e32179
#
_cell.length_a   1.000
_cell.length_b   1.000
_cell.length_c   1.000
_cell.angle_alpha   90.00
_cell.angle_beta   90.00
_cell.angle_gamma   90.00
#
_symmetry.space_group_name_H-M   'P 1'
#
loop_
_entity.id
_entity.type
_entity.pdbx_description
1 polymer ?
#
loop_
_entity_poly.entity_id
_entity_poly.type
_entity_poly.pdbx_seq_one_letter_code
_entity_poly.pdbx_strand_id
1 'polypeptide(L)'
;MSDFRNFLNKQLEDPEFKAEWEALQPELSLVQAMIDARKVSGLTQKELSERTGIAQADISKLENGNANPSLRTLQRLAAGMGMQVKIEFSPAPAK
;
A
#
# COMPACT_ATOMS: atom_id res chain seq x y z
N MET A 1 13.07 -8.52 -13.06
CA MET A 1 12.98 -7.99 -11.71
C MET A 1 14.28 -7.45 -11.20
N SER A 2 15.37 -8.08 -11.59
CA SER A 2 16.71 -7.61 -11.21
C SER A 2 16.99 -6.20 -11.71
N ASP A 3 16.50 -5.83 -12.90
CA ASP A 3 16.77 -4.52 -13.48
C ASP A 3 16.18 -3.38 -12.66
N PHE A 4 14.93 -3.52 -12.21
CA PHE A 4 14.31 -2.52 -11.36
C PHE A 4 15.01 -2.44 -10.00
N ARG A 5 15.31 -3.58 -9.41
CA ARG A 5 15.96 -3.64 -8.11
C ARG A 5 17.37 -3.06 -8.17
N ASN A 6 18.10 -3.36 -9.23
CA ASN A 6 19.45 -2.80 -9.42
C ASN A 6 19.39 -1.29 -9.61
N PHE A 7 18.42 -0.81 -10.39
CA PHE A 7 18.21 0.62 -10.58
C PHE A 7 17.90 1.31 -9.25
N LEU A 8 17.00 0.73 -8.46
CA LEU A 8 16.61 1.28 -7.18
C LEU A 8 17.78 1.31 -6.19
N ASN A 9 18.55 0.22 -6.12
CA ASN A 9 19.71 0.16 -5.24
C ASN A 9 20.73 1.24 -5.60
N LYS A 10 20.93 1.47 -6.88
CA LYS A 10 21.84 2.50 -7.35
C LYS A 10 21.35 3.90 -6.97
N GLN A 11 20.05 4.15 -7.10
CA GLN A 11 19.45 5.42 -6.70
C GLN A 11 19.55 5.63 -5.18
N LEU A 12 19.44 4.57 -4.40
CA LEU A 12 19.53 4.64 -2.94
C LEU A 12 20.93 4.96 -2.44
N GLU A 13 21.95 4.91 -3.31
CA GLU A 13 23.30 5.38 -2.96
C GLU A 13 23.36 6.91 -2.85
N ASP A 14 22.43 7.62 -3.51
CA ASP A 14 22.30 9.07 -3.39
C ASP A 14 21.60 9.40 -2.07
N PRO A 15 22.25 10.13 -1.14
CA PRO A 15 21.63 10.44 0.15
C PRO A 15 20.33 11.23 0.03
N GLU A 16 20.24 12.13 -0.94
CA GLU A 16 19.04 12.93 -1.15
C GLU A 16 17.88 12.06 -1.62
N PHE A 17 18.12 11.19 -2.60
CA PHE A 17 17.11 10.26 -3.08
C PHE A 17 16.68 9.30 -1.97
N LYS A 18 17.64 8.79 -1.20
CA LYS A 18 17.35 7.86 -0.11
C LYS A 18 16.44 8.50 0.94
N ALA A 19 16.69 9.76 1.30
CA ALA A 19 15.85 10.46 2.27
C ALA A 19 14.42 10.61 1.76
N GLU A 20 14.25 10.97 0.49
CA GLU A 20 12.94 11.08 -0.12
C GLU A 20 12.24 9.73 -0.19
N TRP A 21 12.96 8.67 -0.54
CA TRP A 21 12.43 7.31 -0.60
C TRP A 21 11.93 6.86 0.77
N GLU A 22 12.73 7.09 1.82
CA GLU A 22 12.37 6.69 3.18
C GLU A 22 11.13 7.46 3.67
N ALA A 23 10.99 8.71 3.27
CA ALA A 23 9.82 9.50 3.63
C ALA A 23 8.55 8.97 2.99
N LEU A 24 8.65 8.30 1.84
CA LEU A 24 7.50 7.72 1.13
C LEU A 24 7.18 6.29 1.58
N GLN A 25 8.05 5.65 2.35
CA GLN A 25 7.87 4.25 2.73
C GLN A 25 6.52 3.92 3.37
N PRO A 26 5.98 4.73 4.31
CA PRO A 26 4.68 4.41 4.89
C PRO A 26 3.56 4.35 3.85
N GLU A 27 3.55 5.27 2.88
CA GLU A 27 2.56 5.30 1.82
C GLU A 27 2.72 4.12 0.88
N LEU A 28 3.96 3.81 0.49
CA LEU A 28 4.24 2.67 -0.37
C LEU A 28 3.90 1.35 0.30
N SER A 29 4.13 1.25 1.60
CA SER A 29 3.79 0.05 2.36
C SER A 29 2.28 -0.19 2.37
N LEU A 30 1.48 0.87 2.52
CA LEU A 30 0.03 0.77 2.49
C LEU A 30 -0.46 0.35 1.10
N VAL A 31 0.06 0.99 0.06
CA VAL A 31 -0.31 0.66 -1.32
C VAL A 31 -0.01 -0.81 -1.61
N GLN A 32 1.18 -1.27 -1.27
CA GLN A 32 1.59 -2.65 -1.54
C GLN A 32 0.75 -3.64 -0.73
N ALA A 33 0.50 -3.33 0.54
CA ALA A 33 -0.32 -4.19 1.38
C ALA A 33 -1.73 -4.34 0.82
N MET A 34 -2.31 -3.25 0.33
CA MET A 34 -3.65 -3.25 -0.26
C MET A 34 -3.69 -4.11 -1.52
N ILE A 35 -2.72 -3.93 -2.41
CA ILE A 35 -2.65 -4.69 -3.66
C ILE A 35 -2.47 -6.18 -3.37
N ASP A 36 -1.55 -6.51 -2.47
CA ASP A 36 -1.25 -7.90 -2.12
C ASP A 36 -2.46 -8.58 -1.49
N ALA A 37 -3.13 -7.90 -0.57
CA ALA A 37 -4.30 -8.45 0.11
C ALA A 37 -5.43 -8.73 -0.90
N ARG A 38 -5.67 -7.81 -1.81
CA ARG A 38 -6.69 -8.00 -2.83
C ARG A 38 -6.35 -9.19 -3.74
N LYS A 39 -5.11 -9.29 -4.18
CA LYS A 39 -4.67 -10.39 -5.04
C LYS A 39 -4.75 -11.74 -4.33
N VAL A 40 -4.32 -11.79 -3.08
CA VAL A 40 -4.41 -13.02 -2.28
C VAL A 40 -5.86 -13.46 -2.10
N SER A 41 -6.77 -12.49 -1.92
CA SER A 41 -8.19 -12.80 -1.79
C SER A 41 -8.85 -13.22 -3.11
N GLY A 42 -8.16 -13.04 -4.24
CA GLY A 42 -8.69 -13.40 -5.55
C GLY A 42 -9.73 -12.45 -6.10
N LEU A 43 -9.81 -11.24 -5.55
CA LEU A 43 -10.82 -10.26 -5.96
C LEU A 43 -10.24 -9.22 -6.91
N THR A 44 -11.07 -8.82 -7.89
CA THR A 44 -10.76 -7.64 -8.69
C THR A 44 -11.15 -6.39 -7.91
N GLN A 45 -10.68 -5.22 -8.36
CA GLN A 45 -11.11 -3.95 -7.76
C GLN A 45 -12.63 -3.80 -7.82
N LYS A 46 -13.23 -4.23 -8.93
CA LYS A 46 -14.68 -4.16 -9.10
C LYS A 46 -15.40 -5.05 -8.09
N GLU A 47 -14.95 -6.28 -7.94
CA GLU A 47 -15.54 -7.23 -6.98
C GLU A 47 -15.41 -6.72 -5.55
N LEU A 48 -14.26 -6.17 -5.20
CA LEU A 48 -14.05 -5.61 -3.88
C LEU A 48 -14.97 -4.40 -3.65
N SER A 49 -15.13 -3.57 -4.66
CA SER A 49 -16.07 -2.44 -4.62
C SER A 49 -17.49 -2.93 -4.32
N GLU A 50 -17.92 -3.96 -5.01
CA GLU A 50 -19.27 -4.52 -4.82
C GLU A 50 -19.46 -5.07 -3.41
N ARG A 51 -18.45 -5.74 -2.86
CA ARG A 51 -18.52 -6.32 -1.51
C ARG A 51 -18.54 -5.29 -0.41
N THR A 52 -17.81 -4.20 -0.59
CA THR A 52 -17.61 -3.21 0.48
C THR A 52 -18.51 -2.00 0.38
N GLY A 53 -19.07 -1.75 -0.79
CA GLY A 53 -19.81 -0.52 -1.06
C GLY A 53 -18.91 0.69 -1.27
N ILE A 54 -17.61 0.47 -1.32
CA ILE A 54 -16.64 1.54 -1.59
C ILE A 54 -16.48 1.65 -3.10
N ALA A 55 -16.51 2.87 -3.62
CA ALA A 55 -16.41 3.09 -5.06
C ALA A 55 -15.10 2.51 -5.62
N GLN A 56 -15.19 1.87 -6.78
CA GLN A 56 -14.01 1.31 -7.43
C GLN A 56 -12.96 2.38 -7.70
N ALA A 57 -13.39 3.60 -8.03
CA ALA A 57 -12.46 4.71 -8.24
C ALA A 57 -11.65 5.02 -6.99
N ASP A 58 -12.26 4.89 -5.81
CA ASP A 58 -11.56 5.13 -4.54
C ASP A 58 -10.56 4.01 -4.25
N ILE A 59 -10.91 2.78 -4.55
CA ILE A 59 -9.99 1.64 -4.42
C ILE A 59 -8.81 1.82 -5.36
N SER A 60 -9.07 2.22 -6.59
CA SER A 60 -8.02 2.48 -7.58
C SER A 60 -7.07 3.59 -7.12
N LYS A 61 -7.61 4.69 -6.59
CA LYS A 61 -6.79 5.79 -6.07
C LYS A 61 -5.89 5.32 -4.93
N LEU A 62 -6.42 4.48 -4.05
CA LEU A 62 -5.66 3.94 -2.94
C LEU A 62 -4.51 3.07 -3.44
N GLU A 63 -4.76 2.22 -4.43
CA GLU A 63 -3.74 1.35 -5.01
C GLU A 63 -2.72 2.11 -5.86
N ASN A 64 -3.05 3.32 -6.27
CA ASN A 64 -2.12 4.19 -7.00
C ASN A 64 -1.38 5.18 -6.10
N GLY A 65 -1.62 5.13 -4.80
CA GLY A 65 -0.96 6.03 -3.85
C GLY A 65 -1.56 7.43 -3.80
N ASN A 66 -2.73 7.64 -4.39
CA ASN A 66 -3.37 8.96 -4.48
C ASN A 66 -4.50 9.13 -3.47
N ALA A 67 -4.50 8.35 -2.41
CA ALA A 67 -5.54 8.42 -1.40
C ALA A 67 -4.93 8.32 0.00
N ASN A 68 -5.64 8.91 0.95
CA ASN A 68 -5.27 8.83 2.37
C ASN A 68 -6.48 8.27 3.11
N PRO A 69 -6.65 6.95 3.11
CA PRO A 69 -7.85 6.33 3.67
C PRO A 69 -7.87 6.43 5.19
N SER A 70 -9.07 6.53 5.75
CA SER A 70 -9.26 6.44 7.19
C SER A 70 -9.10 4.99 7.65
N LEU A 71 -8.87 4.81 8.95
CA LEU A 71 -8.82 3.47 9.51
C LEU A 71 -10.13 2.70 9.26
N ARG A 72 -11.26 3.39 9.36
CA ARG A 72 -12.56 2.76 9.08
C ARG A 72 -12.64 2.24 7.66
N THR A 73 -12.16 3.00 6.69
CA THR A 73 -12.13 2.57 5.29
C THR A 73 -11.26 1.34 5.11
N LEU A 74 -10.08 1.33 5.75
CA LEU A 74 -9.19 0.17 5.69
C LEU A 74 -9.85 -1.06 6.32
N GLN A 75 -10.56 -0.89 7.43
CA GLN A 75 -11.26 -1.98 8.08
C GLN A 75 -12.37 -2.55 7.20
N ARG A 76 -13.09 -1.68 6.49
CA ARG A 76 -14.14 -2.12 5.56
C ARG A 76 -13.54 -2.91 4.40
N LEU A 77 -12.44 -2.43 3.84
CA LEU A 77 -11.75 -3.12 2.76
C LEU A 77 -11.26 -4.49 3.23
N ALA A 78 -10.63 -4.54 4.40
CA ALA A 78 -10.14 -5.80 4.95
C ALA A 78 -11.28 -6.80 5.17
N ALA A 79 -12.39 -6.35 5.73
CA ALA A 79 -13.54 -7.21 5.96
C ALA A 79 -14.08 -7.77 4.64
N GLY A 80 -14.12 -6.96 3.58
CA GLY A 80 -14.54 -7.42 2.25
C GLY A 80 -13.63 -8.48 1.65
N MET A 81 -12.38 -8.52 2.10
CA MET A 81 -11.40 -9.51 1.65
C MET A 81 -11.28 -10.72 2.62
N GLY A 82 -12.11 -10.76 3.66
CA GLY A 82 -12.01 -11.81 4.68
C GLY A 82 -10.79 -11.66 5.56
N MET A 83 -10.31 -10.45 5.74
CA MET A 83 -9.09 -10.14 6.48
C MET A 83 -9.37 -9.13 7.58
N GLN A 84 -8.37 -8.84 8.38
CA GLN A 84 -8.44 -7.78 9.38
C GLN A 84 -7.18 -6.90 9.27
N VAL A 85 -7.34 -5.64 9.66
CA VAL A 85 -6.22 -4.69 9.65
C VAL A 85 -5.37 -4.93 10.89
N LYS A 86 -4.06 -5.02 10.68
CA LYS A 86 -3.10 -5.08 11.77
C LYS A 86 -2.15 -3.91 11.60
N ILE A 87 -2.03 -3.09 12.64
CA ILE A 87 -1.15 -1.91 12.61
C ILE A 87 -0.09 -2.09 13.67
N GLU A 88 1.16 -1.92 13.28
CA GLU A 88 2.29 -2.03 14.19
C GLU A 88 3.15 -0.78 14.08
N PHE A 89 3.63 -0.31 15.22
CA PHE A 89 4.66 0.70 15.25
C PHE A 89 6.01 0.00 15.41
N SER A 90 6.92 0.29 14.51
CA SER A 90 8.28 -0.22 14.60
C SER A 90 9.22 0.93 14.92
N PRO A 91 10.35 0.66 15.61
CA PRO A 91 11.32 1.72 15.88
C PRO A 91 11.83 2.32 14.59
N ALA A 92 11.96 3.64 14.57
CA ALA A 92 12.58 4.31 13.43
C ALA A 92 14.07 3.96 13.38
N PRO A 93 14.67 3.92 12.17
CA PRO A 93 16.10 3.70 12.07
C PRO A 93 16.87 4.76 12.82
N ALA A 94 17.90 4.36 13.55
CA ALA A 94 18.78 5.30 14.23
C ALA A 94 19.57 6.09 13.19
N LYS A 95 19.74 7.37 13.46
CA LYS A 95 20.55 8.22 12.57
C LYS A 95 22.01 8.10 12.91
#